data_c69c5f4cc2f04cc588d09a8c1f824e5b
#
_entry.id   c69c5f4cc2f04cc588d09a8c1f824e5b
#
_cell.length_a   1.000
_cell.length_b   1.000
_cell.length_c   1.000
_cell.angle_alpha   90.00
_cell.angle_beta   90.00
_cell.angle_gamma   90.00
#
_symmetry.space_group_name_H-M   'P 1'
#
loop_
_entity.id
_entity.type
_entity.pdbx_description
1 polymer ?
#
loop_
_entity_poly.entity_id
_entity_poly.type
_entity_poly.pdbx_seq_one_letter_code
_entity_poly.pdbx_strand_id
1 'polypeptide(L)'
;HKRYLRLGSLFWDCCIIIVMGLFLTIPLISVLLKGVQNFYLLEITIWTPIFNSITLALFSALISTILAMGFMNKWGEVIGTLSIAVSPLIIGAGLFLMIRNFINPFEVTFWVILTVNSIMGLPFAIRIMRPASDEIISNFHRLSIAYGMTPFAWFYWVYLPRLKGALTYS
;
A
#
# COMPACT_ATOMS: atom_id res chain seq x y z
N HIS A 1 12.08 3.24 -39.01
CA HIS A 1 10.88 2.39 -39.05
C HIS A 1 9.65 3.27 -38.81
N LYS A 2 9.01 3.76 -39.89
CA LYS A 2 7.71 4.45 -39.82
C LYS A 2 6.63 3.38 -39.55
N ARG A 3 6.11 3.31 -38.34
CA ARG A 3 4.90 2.56 -38.05
C ARG A 3 3.75 3.26 -38.78
N TYR A 4 3.28 2.66 -39.85
CA TYR A 4 1.99 3.02 -40.44
C TYR A 4 0.91 2.65 -39.44
N LEU A 5 0.46 3.63 -38.65
CA LEU A 5 -0.74 3.48 -37.83
C LEU A 5 -1.92 3.28 -38.78
N ARG A 6 -2.42 2.08 -38.91
CA ARG A 6 -3.64 1.80 -39.67
C ARG A 6 -4.78 2.54 -38.96
N LEU A 7 -5.38 3.48 -39.68
CA LEU A 7 -6.57 4.23 -39.16
C LEU A 7 -7.69 3.33 -38.64
N GLY A 8 -7.80 2.10 -39.16
CA GLY A 8 -8.76 1.10 -38.66
C GLY A 8 -8.44 0.57 -37.26
N SER A 9 -7.16 0.48 -36.85
CA SER A 9 -6.79 0.06 -35.50
C SER A 9 -7.09 1.16 -34.46
N LEU A 10 -6.91 2.43 -34.84
CA LEU A 10 -7.23 3.57 -33.96
C LEU A 10 -8.70 3.64 -33.60
N PHE A 11 -9.60 3.31 -34.53
CA PHE A 11 -11.03 3.29 -34.26
C PHE A 11 -11.40 2.18 -33.25
N TRP A 12 -10.88 0.98 -33.43
CA TRP A 12 -11.10 -0.13 -32.52
C TRP A 12 -10.48 0.12 -31.15
N ASP A 13 -9.27 0.67 -31.09
CA ASP A 13 -8.59 1.03 -29.85
C ASP A 13 -9.38 2.09 -29.08
N CYS A 14 -9.90 3.11 -29.79
CA CYS A 14 -10.73 4.14 -29.20
C CYS A 14 -12.07 3.57 -28.65
N CYS A 15 -12.73 2.68 -29.39
CA CYS A 15 -13.94 2.00 -28.92
C CYS A 15 -13.68 1.17 -27.66
N ILE A 16 -12.58 0.42 -27.62
CA ILE A 16 -12.22 -0.39 -26.46
C ILE A 16 -11.95 0.50 -25.24
N ILE A 17 -11.21 1.59 -25.40
CA ILE A 17 -10.92 2.54 -24.32
C ILE A 17 -12.19 3.19 -23.80
N ILE A 18 -13.12 3.58 -24.69
CA ILE A 18 -14.41 4.17 -24.31
C ILE A 18 -15.26 3.16 -23.54
N VAL A 19 -15.38 1.94 -24.03
CA VAL A 19 -16.16 0.86 -23.35
C VAL A 19 -15.60 0.56 -21.98
N MET A 20 -14.27 0.39 -21.86
CA MET A 20 -13.60 0.18 -20.59
C MET A 20 -13.76 1.38 -19.66
N GLY A 21 -13.63 2.60 -20.18
CA GLY A 21 -13.85 3.83 -19.42
C GLY A 21 -15.29 3.90 -18.88
N LEU A 22 -16.29 3.65 -19.70
CA LEU A 22 -17.70 3.61 -19.30
C LEU A 22 -17.95 2.52 -18.26
N PHE A 23 -17.41 1.34 -18.46
CA PHE A 23 -17.56 0.22 -17.53
C PHE A 23 -17.03 0.55 -16.12
N LEU A 24 -15.94 1.31 -16.01
CA LEU A 24 -15.38 1.75 -14.75
C LEU A 24 -16.10 2.98 -14.16
N THR A 25 -16.50 3.93 -15.02
CA THR A 25 -17.08 5.20 -14.55
C THR A 25 -18.54 5.09 -14.15
N ILE A 26 -19.35 4.23 -14.81
CA ILE A 26 -20.77 4.07 -14.48
C ILE A 26 -20.99 3.66 -13.02
N PRO A 27 -20.34 2.60 -12.48
CA PRO A 27 -20.49 2.24 -11.07
C PRO A 27 -20.05 3.35 -10.11
N LEU A 28 -18.94 4.03 -10.42
CA LEU A 28 -18.42 5.13 -9.60
C LEU A 28 -19.41 6.31 -9.54
N ILE A 29 -19.93 6.73 -10.69
CA ILE A 29 -20.93 7.79 -10.77
C ILE A 29 -22.21 7.38 -10.03
N SER A 30 -22.66 6.15 -10.17
CA SER A 30 -23.85 5.64 -9.47
C SER A 30 -23.69 5.71 -7.94
N VAL A 31 -22.51 5.32 -7.42
CA VAL A 31 -22.22 5.40 -5.98
C VAL A 31 -22.15 6.85 -5.51
N LEU A 32 -21.50 7.74 -6.28
CA LEU A 32 -21.41 9.16 -5.97
C LEU A 32 -22.79 9.84 -5.95
N LEU A 33 -23.62 9.59 -6.96
CA LEU A 33 -24.97 10.16 -7.04
C LEU A 33 -25.83 9.70 -5.86
N LYS A 34 -25.81 8.40 -5.52
CA LYS A 34 -26.53 7.88 -4.35
C LYS A 34 -25.99 8.46 -3.05
N GLY A 35 -24.66 8.63 -2.94
CA GLY A 35 -24.04 9.25 -1.78
C GLY A 35 -24.49 10.71 -1.59
N VAL A 36 -24.51 11.50 -2.67
CA VAL A 36 -24.95 12.90 -2.63
C VAL A 36 -26.48 13.00 -2.34
N GLN A 37 -27.29 12.15 -2.95
CA GLN A 37 -28.75 12.14 -2.72
C GLN A 37 -29.12 11.82 -1.28
N ASN A 38 -28.35 10.95 -0.62
CA ASN A 38 -28.60 10.54 0.76
C ASN A 38 -27.74 11.30 1.79
N PHE A 39 -27.03 12.33 1.37
CA PHE A 39 -26.10 13.06 2.25
C PHE A 39 -26.78 13.65 3.49
N TYR A 40 -28.02 14.11 3.37
CA TYR A 40 -28.79 14.67 4.48
C TYR A 40 -29.36 13.60 5.45
N LEU A 41 -29.32 12.32 5.05
CA LEU A 41 -29.68 11.19 5.92
C LEU A 41 -28.49 10.69 6.75
N LEU A 42 -27.32 11.35 6.61
CA LEU A 42 -26.11 11.01 7.37
C LEU A 42 -26.34 11.38 8.85
N GLU A 43 -26.83 10.42 9.62
CA GLU A 43 -26.90 10.54 11.06
C GLU A 43 -25.50 10.66 11.70
N ILE A 44 -25.47 11.22 12.92
CA ILE A 44 -24.22 11.34 13.75
C ILE A 44 -23.46 10.01 13.87
N THR A 45 -24.17 8.90 13.74
CA THR A 45 -23.64 7.52 13.79
C THR A 45 -22.53 7.23 12.75
N ILE A 46 -22.45 8.00 11.66
CA ILE A 46 -21.46 7.78 10.57
C ILE A 46 -20.05 8.23 10.95
N TRP A 47 -19.91 9.14 11.89
CA TRP A 47 -18.60 9.62 12.33
C TRP A 47 -17.73 8.51 12.94
N THR A 48 -18.35 7.57 13.65
CA THR A 48 -17.63 6.44 14.26
C THR A 48 -16.97 5.52 13.23
N PRO A 49 -17.66 5.03 12.17
CA PRO A 49 -17.03 4.25 11.10
C PRO A 49 -15.95 5.02 10.33
N ILE A 50 -16.16 6.32 10.07
CA ILE A 50 -15.17 7.16 9.39
C ILE A 50 -13.90 7.25 10.21
N PHE A 51 -14.01 7.57 11.50
CA PHE A 51 -12.87 7.68 12.38
C PHE A 51 -12.12 6.35 12.52
N ASN A 52 -12.84 5.24 12.66
CA ASN A 52 -12.25 3.91 12.70
C ASN A 52 -11.51 3.56 11.41
N SER A 53 -12.07 3.91 10.24
CA SER A 53 -11.44 3.66 8.95
C SER A 53 -10.16 4.48 8.77
N ILE A 54 -10.18 5.75 9.15
CA ILE A 54 -8.99 6.63 9.09
C ILE A 54 -7.91 6.10 10.04
N THR A 55 -8.29 5.78 11.26
CA THR A 55 -7.37 5.23 12.28
C THR A 55 -6.73 3.94 11.78
N LEU A 56 -7.53 3.02 11.26
CA LEU A 56 -7.07 1.75 10.72
C LEU A 56 -6.12 1.97 9.52
N ALA A 57 -6.44 2.89 8.60
CA ALA A 57 -5.60 3.20 7.45
C ALA A 57 -4.25 3.79 7.89
N LEU A 58 -4.24 4.72 8.85
CA LEU A 58 -3.02 5.31 9.36
C LEU A 58 -2.13 4.28 10.06
N PHE A 59 -2.70 3.46 10.94
CA PHE A 59 -1.93 2.43 11.64
C PHE A 59 -1.40 1.36 10.68
N SER A 60 -2.19 0.91 9.71
CA SER A 60 -1.73 -0.08 8.73
C SER A 60 -0.63 0.47 7.83
N ALA A 61 -0.73 1.73 7.39
CA ALA A 61 0.32 2.39 6.62
C ALA A 61 1.61 2.54 7.44
N LEU A 62 1.50 2.90 8.70
CA LEU A 62 2.63 3.06 9.60
C LEU A 62 3.33 1.71 9.86
N ILE A 63 2.58 0.66 10.15
CA ILE A 63 3.10 -0.68 10.35
C ILE A 63 3.76 -1.21 9.08
N SER A 64 3.11 -1.10 7.91
CA SER A 64 3.69 -1.56 6.65
C SER A 64 4.98 -0.80 6.29
N THR A 65 5.05 0.50 6.58
CA THR A 65 6.26 1.30 6.39
C THR A 65 7.40 0.86 7.32
N ILE A 66 7.13 0.63 8.60
CA ILE A 66 8.13 0.15 9.56
C ILE A 66 8.62 -1.25 9.17
N LEU A 67 7.71 -2.15 8.81
CA LEU A 67 8.08 -3.48 8.34
C LEU A 67 8.90 -3.41 7.05
N ALA A 68 8.53 -2.55 6.10
CA ALA A 68 9.27 -2.35 4.86
C ALA A 68 10.72 -1.88 5.13
N MET A 69 10.95 -0.99 6.11
CA MET A 69 12.30 -0.59 6.51
C MET A 69 13.14 -1.78 6.99
N GLY A 70 12.54 -2.73 7.72
CA GLY A 70 13.21 -3.95 8.16
C GLY A 70 13.53 -4.94 7.03
N PHE A 71 12.73 -4.93 5.98
CA PHE A 71 12.84 -5.84 4.83
C PHE A 71 13.53 -5.22 3.60
N MET A 72 14.36 -4.19 3.75
CA MET A 72 15.11 -3.57 2.64
C MET A 72 16.21 -4.46 2.04
N ASN A 73 16.42 -5.67 2.56
CA ASN A 73 17.34 -6.65 2.02
C ASN A 73 16.79 -7.35 0.76
N LYS A 74 17.66 -8.11 0.07
CA LYS A 74 17.27 -8.91 -1.11
C LYS A 74 16.06 -9.84 -0.85
N TRP A 75 15.90 -10.33 0.36
CA TRP A 75 14.76 -11.14 0.79
C TRP A 75 13.45 -10.35 0.86
N GLY A 76 13.51 -9.06 1.11
CA GLY A 76 12.32 -8.20 1.14
C GLY A 76 11.61 -8.09 -0.20
N GLU A 77 12.36 -8.15 -1.32
CA GLU A 77 11.77 -8.17 -2.66
C GLU A 77 10.96 -9.44 -2.91
N VAL A 78 11.49 -10.57 -2.47
CA VAL A 78 10.80 -11.86 -2.59
C VAL A 78 9.53 -11.88 -1.72
N ILE A 79 9.62 -11.38 -0.48
CA ILE A 79 8.47 -11.28 0.42
C ILE A 79 7.43 -10.31 -0.12
N GLY A 80 7.86 -9.16 -0.64
CA GLY A 80 6.98 -8.18 -1.25
C GLY A 80 6.23 -8.72 -2.48
N THR A 81 6.93 -9.45 -3.37
CA THR A 81 6.31 -10.07 -4.54
C THR A 81 5.36 -11.22 -4.17
N LEU A 82 5.71 -12.02 -3.16
CA LEU A 82 4.82 -13.06 -2.64
C LEU A 82 3.53 -12.49 -2.05
N SER A 83 3.61 -11.36 -1.35
CA SER A 83 2.41 -10.70 -0.79
C SER A 83 1.43 -10.22 -1.86
N ILE A 84 1.91 -9.83 -3.04
CA ILE A 84 1.05 -9.44 -4.17
C ILE A 84 0.37 -10.68 -4.79
N ALA A 85 1.05 -11.82 -4.80
CA ALA A 85 0.53 -13.06 -5.39
C ALA A 85 -0.63 -13.67 -4.58
N VAL A 86 -0.71 -13.35 -3.28
CA VAL A 86 -1.75 -13.88 -2.39
C VAL A 86 -2.92 -12.92 -2.32
N SER A 87 -4.13 -13.42 -2.56
CA SER A 87 -5.35 -12.61 -2.44
C SER A 87 -5.59 -12.18 -0.99
N PRO A 88 -5.94 -10.90 -0.73
CA PRO A 88 -6.32 -10.42 0.60
C PRO A 88 -7.43 -11.25 1.26
N LEU A 89 -8.35 -11.76 0.42
CA LEU A 89 -9.44 -12.62 0.88
C LEU A 89 -8.91 -13.94 1.48
N ILE A 90 -7.89 -14.55 0.86
CA ILE A 90 -7.31 -15.80 1.35
C ILE A 90 -6.61 -15.59 2.69
N ILE A 91 -5.86 -14.49 2.82
CA ILE A 91 -5.19 -14.13 4.07
C ILE A 91 -6.23 -13.86 5.17
N GLY A 92 -7.25 -13.07 4.86
CA GLY A 92 -8.31 -12.74 5.80
C GLY A 92 -9.10 -13.98 6.24
N ALA A 93 -9.47 -14.85 5.30
CA ALA A 93 -10.16 -16.10 5.61
C ALA A 93 -9.28 -17.04 6.44
N GLY A 94 -8.00 -17.16 6.12
CA GLY A 94 -7.04 -17.96 6.89
C GLY A 94 -6.91 -17.48 8.32
N LEU A 95 -6.74 -16.18 8.53
CA LEU A 95 -6.69 -15.57 9.86
C LEU A 95 -8.01 -15.77 10.62
N PHE A 96 -9.15 -15.58 9.95
CA PHE A 96 -10.46 -15.80 10.55
C PHE A 96 -10.62 -17.26 11.05
N LEU A 97 -10.26 -18.24 10.20
CA LEU A 97 -10.33 -19.65 10.57
C LEU A 97 -9.38 -20.01 11.72
N MET A 98 -8.21 -19.39 11.75
CA MET A 98 -7.22 -19.60 12.81
C MET A 98 -7.71 -19.05 14.15
N ILE A 99 -8.23 -17.83 14.13
CA ILE A 99 -8.64 -17.10 15.35
C ILE A 99 -9.95 -17.68 15.95
N ARG A 100 -10.88 -18.13 15.09
CA ARG A 100 -12.20 -18.62 15.55
C ARG A 100 -12.12 -19.77 16.53
N ASN A 101 -11.02 -20.51 16.58
CA ASN A 101 -10.82 -21.62 17.49
C ASN A 101 -10.44 -21.18 18.91
N PHE A 102 -10.00 -19.93 19.07
CA PHE A 102 -9.49 -19.40 20.34
C PHE A 102 -10.37 -18.29 20.90
N ILE A 103 -10.84 -17.39 20.03
CA ILE A 103 -11.57 -16.19 20.41
C ILE A 103 -12.65 -15.93 19.35
N ASN A 104 -13.72 -15.23 19.73
CA ASN A 104 -14.72 -14.76 18.78
C ASN A 104 -14.08 -13.77 17.79
N PRO A 105 -14.00 -14.11 16.47
CA PRO A 105 -13.31 -13.25 15.50
C PRO A 105 -13.90 -11.83 15.37
N PHE A 106 -15.19 -11.66 15.71
CA PHE A 106 -15.85 -10.36 15.66
C PHE A 106 -15.34 -9.37 16.71
N GLU A 107 -14.83 -9.86 17.84
CA GLU A 107 -14.24 -9.01 18.88
C GLU A 107 -12.86 -8.46 18.48
N VAL A 108 -12.14 -9.20 17.64
CA VAL A 108 -10.79 -8.85 17.19
C VAL A 108 -10.75 -8.39 15.74
N THR A 109 -11.91 -8.08 15.14
CA THR A 109 -12.03 -7.68 13.73
C THR A 109 -11.07 -6.55 13.36
N PHE A 110 -10.94 -5.54 14.20
CA PHE A 110 -10.02 -4.41 13.97
C PHE A 110 -8.57 -4.89 13.77
N TRP A 111 -8.08 -5.77 14.63
CA TRP A 111 -6.72 -6.31 14.57
C TRP A 111 -6.49 -7.20 13.36
N VAL A 112 -7.50 -7.99 12.96
CA VAL A 112 -7.45 -8.83 11.76
C VAL A 112 -7.33 -7.97 10.51
N ILE A 113 -8.19 -6.96 10.37
CA ILE A 113 -8.16 -6.05 9.23
C ILE A 113 -6.85 -5.25 9.19
N LEU A 114 -6.39 -4.78 10.36
CA LEU A 114 -5.12 -4.07 10.49
C LEU A 114 -3.94 -4.93 9.99
N THR A 115 -3.90 -6.19 10.38
CA THR A 115 -2.85 -7.13 9.97
C THR A 115 -2.90 -7.39 8.47
N VAL A 116 -4.08 -7.68 7.91
CA VAL A 116 -4.26 -7.91 6.47
C VAL A 116 -3.83 -6.68 5.67
N ASN A 117 -4.30 -5.50 6.04
CA ASN A 117 -3.95 -4.25 5.34
C ASN A 117 -2.45 -3.95 5.43
N SER A 118 -1.83 -4.22 6.59
CA SER A 118 -0.38 -4.02 6.76
C SER A 118 0.44 -4.95 5.87
N ILE A 119 0.04 -6.22 5.76
CA ILE A 119 0.71 -7.20 4.88
C ILE A 119 0.52 -6.80 3.41
N MET A 120 -0.69 -6.37 3.03
CA MET A 120 -0.97 -5.93 1.66
C MET A 120 -0.29 -4.62 1.28
N GLY A 121 -0.09 -3.71 2.24
CA GLY A 121 0.65 -2.46 2.06
C GLY A 121 2.16 -2.65 1.91
N LEU A 122 2.71 -3.73 2.47
CA LEU A 122 4.14 -4.00 2.52
C LEU A 122 4.85 -3.93 1.15
N PRO A 123 4.37 -4.62 0.08
CA PRO A 123 5.03 -4.60 -1.22
C PRO A 123 5.08 -3.19 -1.84
N PHE A 124 4.05 -2.39 -1.62
CA PHE A 124 4.02 -1.01 -2.11
C PHE A 124 5.02 -0.15 -1.35
N ALA A 125 5.08 -0.27 -0.02
CA ALA A 125 6.05 0.43 0.81
C ALA A 125 7.49 0.07 0.43
N ILE A 126 7.81 -1.21 0.24
CA ILE A 126 9.13 -1.68 -0.22
C ILE A 126 9.46 -1.07 -1.59
N ARG A 127 8.52 -1.10 -2.53
CA ARG A 127 8.74 -0.62 -3.90
C ARG A 127 9.03 0.88 -3.96
N ILE A 128 8.36 1.67 -3.11
CA ILE A 128 8.57 3.12 -3.04
C ILE A 128 9.90 3.45 -2.34
N MET A 129 10.21 2.76 -1.26
CA MET A 129 11.38 3.09 -0.43
C MET A 129 12.70 2.53 -0.96
N ARG A 130 12.67 1.45 -1.74
CA ARG A 130 13.87 0.75 -2.20
C ARG A 130 14.81 1.61 -3.04
N PRO A 131 14.37 2.37 -4.07
CA PRO A 131 15.27 3.20 -4.86
C PRO A 131 16.04 4.21 -4.00
N ALA A 132 15.33 4.86 -3.07
CA ALA A 132 15.94 5.81 -2.14
C ALA A 132 16.91 5.12 -1.16
N SER A 133 16.57 3.93 -0.69
CA SER A 133 17.43 3.13 0.19
C SER A 133 18.71 2.71 -0.53
N ASP A 134 18.62 2.21 -1.76
CA ASP A 134 19.76 1.79 -2.55
C ASP A 134 20.70 2.97 -2.87
N GLU A 135 20.16 4.15 -3.15
CA GLU A 135 20.92 5.38 -3.33
C GLU A 135 21.65 5.79 -2.05
N ILE A 136 20.99 5.76 -0.90
CA ILE A 136 21.63 6.09 0.40
C ILE A 136 22.73 5.09 0.72
N ILE A 137 22.50 3.80 0.52
CA ILE A 137 23.50 2.77 0.78
C ILE A 137 24.71 2.92 -0.15
N SER A 138 24.50 3.12 -1.45
CA SER A 138 25.61 3.23 -2.42
C SER A 138 26.50 4.45 -2.13
N ASN A 139 25.91 5.57 -1.76
CA ASN A 139 26.63 6.83 -1.57
C ASN A 139 27.29 6.97 -0.18
N PHE A 140 26.66 6.43 0.86
CA PHE A 140 27.05 6.75 2.24
C PHE A 140 27.57 5.57 3.07
N HIS A 141 27.39 4.33 2.60
CA HIS A 141 27.86 3.15 3.35
C HIS A 141 29.38 3.12 3.48
N ARG A 142 30.12 3.48 2.42
CA ARG A 142 31.59 3.54 2.47
C ARG A 142 32.10 4.61 3.44
N LEU A 143 31.41 5.76 3.48
CA LEU A 143 31.73 6.84 4.41
C LEU A 143 31.47 6.42 5.86
N SER A 144 30.40 5.70 6.14
CA SER A 144 30.08 5.24 7.49
C SER A 144 31.14 4.29 8.05
N ILE A 145 31.69 3.42 7.21
CA ILE A 145 32.81 2.53 7.58
C ILE A 145 34.08 3.33 7.84
N ALA A 146 34.38 4.32 6.98
CA ALA A 146 35.58 5.17 7.16
C ALA A 146 35.53 5.99 8.44
N TYR A 147 34.36 6.41 8.89
CA TYR A 147 34.15 7.13 10.16
C TYR A 147 33.97 6.20 11.38
N GLY A 148 34.05 4.88 11.21
CA GLY A 148 33.86 3.92 12.30
C GLY A 148 32.47 3.97 12.96
N MET A 149 31.45 4.37 12.22
CA MET A 149 30.08 4.46 12.74
C MET A 149 29.51 3.09 13.08
N THR A 150 28.87 2.99 14.24
CA THR A 150 28.12 1.78 14.59
C THR A 150 26.89 1.65 13.68
N PRO A 151 26.41 0.43 13.37
CA PRO A 151 25.23 0.22 12.52
C PRO A 151 24.00 0.98 12.99
N PHE A 152 23.82 1.10 14.31
CA PHE A 152 22.70 1.83 14.91
C PHE A 152 22.84 3.35 14.71
N ALA A 153 24.04 3.92 14.91
CA ALA A 153 24.31 5.32 14.66
C ALA A 153 24.13 5.68 13.19
N TRP A 154 24.61 4.82 12.28
CA TRP A 154 24.40 4.99 10.84
C TRP A 154 22.93 5.01 10.48
N PHE A 155 22.13 4.05 10.98
CA PHE A 155 20.70 3.98 10.73
C PHE A 155 19.98 5.25 11.20
N TYR A 156 20.27 5.71 12.42
CA TYR A 156 19.55 6.84 13.03
C TYR A 156 19.95 8.19 12.46
N TRP A 157 21.27 8.43 12.24
CA TRP A 157 21.79 9.74 11.85
C TRP A 157 21.91 9.94 10.34
N VAL A 158 22.06 8.89 9.55
CA VAL A 158 22.28 8.98 8.10
C VAL A 158 21.09 8.45 7.33
N TYR A 159 20.68 7.22 7.64
CA TYR A 159 19.65 6.51 6.85
C TYR A 159 18.26 7.09 7.06
N LEU A 160 17.81 7.20 8.30
CA LEU A 160 16.45 7.62 8.64
C LEU A 160 16.12 9.07 8.20
N PRO A 161 16.98 10.10 8.42
CA PRO A 161 16.68 11.46 7.99
C PRO A 161 16.59 11.62 6.48
N ARG A 162 17.41 10.87 5.73
CA ARG A 162 17.43 10.94 4.26
C ARG A 162 16.26 10.17 3.62
N LEU A 163 15.86 9.07 4.25
CA LEU A 163 14.69 8.32 3.83
C LEU A 163 13.40 9.13 4.01
N LYS A 164 13.31 9.96 5.06
CA LYS A 164 12.18 10.88 5.25
C LYS A 164 11.99 11.84 4.08
N GLY A 165 13.09 12.34 3.49
CA GLY A 165 13.02 13.17 2.28
C GLY A 165 12.33 12.45 1.11
N ALA A 166 12.68 11.19 0.86
CA ALA A 166 12.05 10.39 -0.19
C ALA A 166 10.56 10.10 0.06
N LEU A 167 10.16 9.92 1.31
CA LEU A 167 8.76 9.69 1.70
C LEU A 167 7.88 10.94 1.61
N THR A 168 8.48 12.14 1.68
CA THR A 168 7.71 13.42 1.63
C THR A 168 7.41 13.84 0.19
N TYR A 169 8.17 13.34 -0.79
CA TYR A 169 7.99 13.65 -2.21
C TYR A 169 7.19 12.58 -2.98
N SER A 170 6.79 11.50 -2.32
CA SER A 170 5.97 10.41 -2.86
C SER A 170 4.51 10.55 -2.51
#